data_80506d1363fd28f2fec0f24d5161140d
#
_entry.id   80506d1363fd28f2fec0f24d5161140d
#
_cell.length_a   1.000
_cell.length_b   1.000
_cell.length_c   1.000
_cell.angle_alpha   90.00
_cell.angle_beta   90.00
_cell.angle_gamma   90.00
#
_symmetry.space_group_name_H-M   'P 1'
#
loop_
_entity.id
_entity.type
_entity.pdbx_description
1 polymer ?
#
loop_
_entity_poly.entity_id
_entity_poly.type
_entity_poly.pdbx_seq_one_letter_code
_entity_poly.pdbx_strand_id
1 'polypeptide(L)'
;MNELRESILSVGVADPETAVSVHALLGSDPALLAQAGDLPQSRHAVDAWVKTTFLRPESPFLETMAGAVEAVLGEAPDKPQDDVLAAITTRPRTPYDLRATTGLGEADLDAVLQGLAAAGLIRADPNPLDPDAPFWTMDHRFVRFHYAMVAPHLARWRRGYITDRLWRMTHARFDRYVCRPEFHRLAREWALNDPAAAQTTRLTVPDPRFRQLRTIELAAWSETGEPIALGTIRWKFQMVERQLKRLRYVKRLLGDPKARLYCIASRVEAAITDDPDPDLFVIGPAQLLRRGANEPANAPENAPNGDLHPISRLVGAETRRVG
;
A
#
# COMPACT_ATOMS: atom_id res chain seq x y z
N MET A 1 9.32 -15.47 4.14
CA MET A 1 8.84 -14.11 4.47
C MET A 1 7.72 -13.75 3.51
N ASN A 2 6.49 -14.04 3.82
CA ASN A 2 5.30 -13.71 3.01
C ASN A 2 4.07 -13.65 3.93
N GLU A 3 4.30 -13.19 5.17
CA GLU A 3 3.27 -13.21 6.22
C GLU A 3 2.07 -12.36 5.88
N LEU A 4 2.29 -11.16 5.33
CA LEU A 4 1.20 -10.27 4.95
C LEU A 4 0.39 -10.83 3.78
N ARG A 5 1.06 -11.43 2.79
CA ARG A 5 0.39 -12.08 1.67
C ARG A 5 -0.50 -13.23 2.15
N GLU A 6 0.03 -14.13 2.97
CA GLU A 6 -0.74 -15.25 3.53
C GLU A 6 -1.90 -14.75 4.42
N SER A 7 -1.65 -13.70 5.19
CA SER A 7 -2.66 -13.02 6.00
C SER A 7 -3.79 -12.44 5.14
N ILE A 8 -3.48 -11.80 4.01
CA ILE A 8 -4.49 -11.28 3.07
C ILE A 8 -5.25 -12.43 2.39
N LEU A 9 -4.57 -13.49 1.99
CA LEU A 9 -5.20 -14.66 1.36
C LEU A 9 -6.12 -15.42 2.31
N SER A 10 -5.80 -15.46 3.61
CA SER A 10 -6.62 -16.14 4.63
C SER A 10 -7.96 -15.46 4.89
N VAL A 11 -8.16 -14.22 4.43
CA VAL A 11 -9.46 -13.53 4.45
C VAL A 11 -10.51 -14.27 3.60
N GLY A 12 -10.10 -15.05 2.60
CA GLY A 12 -11.01 -15.88 1.80
C GLY A 12 -11.78 -15.10 0.71
N VAL A 13 -11.31 -13.92 0.33
CA VAL A 13 -11.90 -13.09 -0.73
C VAL A 13 -11.09 -13.25 -2.01
N ALA A 14 -11.75 -13.64 -3.11
CA ALA A 14 -11.07 -13.97 -4.36
C ALA A 14 -10.55 -12.75 -5.14
N ASP A 15 -11.29 -11.62 -5.12
CA ASP A 15 -10.85 -10.39 -5.77
C ASP A 15 -9.70 -9.73 -5.00
N PRO A 16 -8.51 -9.57 -5.60
CA PRO A 16 -7.31 -9.09 -4.92
C PRO A 16 -7.45 -7.70 -4.27
N GLU A 17 -8.11 -6.76 -4.95
CA GLU A 17 -8.32 -5.41 -4.40
C GLU A 17 -9.30 -5.44 -3.22
N THR A 18 -10.33 -6.27 -3.32
CA THR A 18 -11.30 -6.47 -2.24
C THR A 18 -10.64 -7.13 -1.04
N ALA A 19 -9.83 -8.18 -1.25
CA ALA A 19 -9.07 -8.85 -0.20
C ALA A 19 -8.16 -7.88 0.57
N VAL A 20 -7.42 -7.03 -0.14
CA VAL A 20 -6.59 -5.97 0.48
C VAL A 20 -7.47 -4.98 1.26
N SER A 21 -8.64 -4.60 0.75
CA SER A 21 -9.54 -3.64 1.43
C SER A 21 -10.12 -4.22 2.73
N VAL A 22 -10.53 -5.50 2.71
CA VAL A 22 -11.03 -6.21 3.91
C VAL A 22 -9.90 -6.38 4.92
N HIS A 23 -8.74 -6.84 4.48
CA HIS A 23 -7.57 -7.02 5.33
C HIS A 23 -7.07 -5.71 5.96
N ALA A 24 -7.16 -4.60 5.25
CA ALA A 24 -6.78 -3.27 5.77
C ALA A 24 -7.65 -2.83 6.96
N LEU A 25 -8.85 -3.42 7.13
CA LEU A 25 -9.75 -3.17 8.25
C LEU A 25 -9.63 -4.23 9.34
N LEU A 26 -9.75 -5.50 8.98
CA LEU A 26 -9.93 -6.60 9.93
C LEU A 26 -8.63 -7.38 10.18
N GLY A 27 -7.65 -7.27 9.29
CA GLY A 27 -6.53 -8.20 9.27
C GLY A 27 -7.00 -9.61 8.91
N SER A 28 -6.31 -10.61 9.47
CA SER A 28 -6.66 -12.03 9.37
C SER A 28 -7.21 -12.59 10.68
N ASP A 29 -7.66 -11.74 11.60
CA ASP A 29 -8.24 -12.17 12.88
C ASP A 29 -9.56 -12.90 12.63
N PRO A 30 -9.66 -14.23 12.95
CA PRO A 30 -10.86 -15.01 12.69
C PRO A 30 -12.08 -14.50 13.45
N ALA A 31 -11.90 -13.94 14.66
CA ALA A 31 -12.99 -13.42 15.46
C ALA A 31 -13.58 -12.14 14.83
N LEU A 32 -12.72 -11.24 14.35
CA LEU A 32 -13.14 -10.03 13.65
C LEU A 32 -13.79 -10.34 12.29
N LEU A 33 -13.25 -11.33 11.56
CA LEU A 33 -13.85 -11.79 10.30
C LEU A 33 -15.23 -12.40 10.52
N ALA A 34 -15.38 -13.24 11.55
CA ALA A 34 -16.69 -13.82 11.93
C ALA A 34 -17.68 -12.75 12.38
N GLN A 35 -17.24 -11.76 13.16
CA GLN A 35 -18.06 -10.63 13.59
C GLN A 35 -18.53 -9.75 12.42
N ALA A 36 -17.71 -9.62 11.38
CA ALA A 36 -18.05 -8.84 10.19
C ALA A 36 -19.12 -9.51 9.31
N GLY A 37 -19.37 -10.81 9.50
CA GLY A 37 -20.36 -11.57 8.74
C GLY A 37 -19.95 -11.75 7.27
N ASP A 38 -20.91 -11.55 6.37
CA ASP A 38 -20.68 -11.72 4.94
C ASP A 38 -19.69 -10.68 4.40
N LEU A 39 -18.53 -11.17 3.96
CA LEU A 39 -17.49 -10.32 3.38
C LEU A 39 -17.81 -9.94 1.92
N PRO A 40 -17.43 -8.73 1.48
CA PRO A 40 -17.63 -8.32 0.11
C PRO A 40 -16.78 -9.19 -0.82
N GLN A 41 -17.39 -9.71 -1.91
CA GLN A 41 -16.69 -10.55 -2.88
C GLN A 41 -16.21 -9.78 -4.12
N SER A 42 -16.56 -8.49 -4.20
CA SER A 42 -16.15 -7.63 -5.31
C SER A 42 -15.92 -6.20 -4.85
N ARG A 43 -15.11 -5.49 -5.61
CA ARG A 43 -14.79 -4.08 -5.38
C ARG A 43 -16.04 -3.18 -5.22
N HIS A 44 -17.09 -3.46 -5.99
CA HIS A 44 -18.34 -2.67 -5.94
C HIS A 44 -19.12 -2.87 -4.63
N ALA A 45 -18.95 -4.02 -3.98
CA ALA A 45 -19.60 -4.32 -2.72
C ALA A 45 -18.91 -3.70 -1.50
N VAL A 46 -17.63 -3.31 -1.61
CA VAL A 46 -16.82 -2.79 -0.49
C VAL A 46 -17.46 -1.56 0.15
N ASP A 47 -17.92 -0.61 -0.65
CA ASP A 47 -18.51 0.64 -0.13
C ASP A 47 -19.76 0.41 0.71
N ALA A 48 -20.66 -0.47 0.24
CA ALA A 48 -21.86 -0.84 0.96
C ALA A 48 -21.51 -1.58 2.26
N TRP A 49 -20.58 -2.53 2.19
CA TRP A 49 -20.10 -3.30 3.32
C TRP A 49 -19.45 -2.40 4.41
N VAL A 50 -18.55 -1.51 4.05
CA VAL A 50 -17.93 -0.59 5.02
C VAL A 50 -18.98 0.28 5.72
N LYS A 51 -19.96 0.82 4.97
CA LYS A 51 -21.05 1.62 5.54
C LYS A 51 -21.88 0.82 6.55
N THR A 52 -22.26 -0.40 6.17
CA THR A 52 -23.17 -1.22 7.00
C THR A 52 -22.46 -1.87 8.17
N THR A 53 -21.20 -2.27 8.03
CA THR A 53 -20.47 -3.00 9.06
C THR A 53 -19.75 -2.07 10.05
N PHE A 54 -19.17 -0.97 9.59
CA PHE A 54 -18.28 -0.15 10.43
C PHE A 54 -18.86 1.21 10.80
N LEU A 55 -19.73 1.77 9.97
CA LEU A 55 -20.12 3.17 10.13
C LEU A 55 -21.57 3.36 10.62
N ARG A 56 -22.29 2.31 10.91
CA ARG A 56 -23.59 2.40 11.57
C ARG A 56 -23.40 2.72 13.05
N PRO A 57 -24.26 3.55 13.66
CA PRO A 57 -24.18 3.85 15.09
C PRO A 57 -24.22 2.61 15.99
N GLU A 58 -24.98 1.60 15.57
CA GLU A 58 -25.15 0.34 16.29
C GLU A 58 -24.04 -0.68 15.99
N SER A 59 -23.06 -0.30 15.19
CA SER A 59 -21.98 -1.22 14.81
C SER A 59 -21.10 -1.54 16.01
N PRO A 60 -20.93 -2.81 16.35
CA PRO A 60 -19.98 -3.21 17.39
C PRO A 60 -18.54 -2.82 17.07
N PHE A 61 -18.22 -2.62 15.78
CA PHE A 61 -16.90 -2.15 15.36
C PHE A 61 -16.62 -0.70 15.74
N LEU A 62 -17.63 0.17 15.84
CA LEU A 62 -17.43 1.53 16.36
C LEU A 62 -16.99 1.52 17.82
N GLU A 63 -17.60 0.66 18.64
CA GLU A 63 -17.21 0.48 20.04
C GLU A 63 -15.83 -0.19 20.13
N THR A 64 -15.56 -1.24 19.34
CA THR A 64 -14.26 -1.91 19.30
C THR A 64 -13.15 -0.95 18.89
N MET A 65 -13.39 -0.09 17.90
CA MET A 65 -12.41 0.93 17.49
C MET A 65 -12.18 2.01 18.55
N ALA A 66 -13.26 2.48 19.18
CA ALA A 66 -13.16 3.44 20.27
C ALA A 66 -12.40 2.84 21.46
N GLY A 67 -12.76 1.61 21.85
CA GLY A 67 -12.06 0.88 22.90
C GLY A 67 -10.61 0.57 22.60
N ALA A 68 -10.24 0.28 21.33
CA ALA A 68 -8.85 0.06 20.94
C ALA A 68 -8.02 1.37 21.05
N VAL A 69 -8.62 2.51 20.71
CA VAL A 69 -7.98 3.82 20.90
C VAL A 69 -7.86 4.15 22.39
N GLU A 70 -8.94 3.96 23.15
CA GLU A 70 -9.01 4.24 24.59
C GLU A 70 -8.10 3.33 25.42
N ALA A 71 -8.03 2.05 25.09
CA ALA A 71 -7.15 1.08 25.79
C ALA A 71 -5.66 1.46 25.71
N VAL A 72 -5.26 2.17 24.65
CA VAL A 72 -3.87 2.52 24.42
C VAL A 72 -3.55 3.97 24.80
N LEU A 73 -4.49 4.87 24.55
CA LEU A 73 -4.29 6.32 24.76
C LEU A 73 -4.96 6.84 26.05
N GLY A 74 -5.74 5.97 26.75
CA GLY A 74 -6.60 6.39 27.85
C GLY A 74 -7.91 7.00 27.37
N GLU A 75 -8.83 7.32 28.30
CA GLU A 75 -10.16 7.88 28.00
C GLU A 75 -10.10 9.19 27.20
N ALA A 76 -9.03 9.95 27.37
CA ALA A 76 -8.74 11.15 26.59
C ALA A 76 -7.25 11.12 26.20
N PRO A 77 -6.91 10.83 24.94
CA PRO A 77 -5.52 10.89 24.49
C PRO A 77 -4.98 12.30 24.75
N ASP A 78 -3.77 12.37 25.25
CA ASP A 78 -3.05 13.64 25.35
C ASP A 78 -3.00 14.31 23.98
N LYS A 79 -3.23 15.61 23.94
CA LYS A 79 -3.24 16.36 22.69
C LYS A 79 -2.02 16.09 21.79
N PRO A 80 -0.78 16.00 22.31
CA PRO A 80 0.40 15.61 21.54
C PRO A 80 0.29 14.26 20.80
N GLN A 81 -0.23 13.23 21.46
CA GLN A 81 -0.42 11.90 20.87
C GLN A 81 -1.47 11.94 19.76
N ASP A 82 -2.60 12.62 20.01
CA ASP A 82 -3.69 12.79 19.04
C ASP A 82 -3.21 13.52 17.78
N ASP A 83 -2.49 14.63 17.93
CA ASP A 83 -1.92 15.42 16.82
C ASP A 83 -0.92 14.60 16.00
N VAL A 84 -0.06 13.79 16.64
CA VAL A 84 0.90 12.89 15.97
C VAL A 84 0.17 11.80 15.18
N LEU A 85 -0.81 11.11 15.79
CA LEU A 85 -1.57 10.05 15.13
C LEU A 85 -2.38 10.59 13.94
N ALA A 86 -3.02 11.75 14.10
CA ALA A 86 -3.73 12.41 13.00
C ALA A 86 -2.79 12.78 11.84
N ALA A 87 -1.59 13.28 12.12
CA ALA A 87 -0.59 13.64 11.12
C ALA A 87 -0.07 12.41 10.35
N ILE A 88 0.29 11.33 11.07
CA ILE A 88 0.83 10.08 10.50
C ILE A 88 -0.24 9.34 9.68
N THR A 89 -1.50 9.39 10.07
CA THR A 89 -2.61 8.75 9.34
C THR A 89 -2.70 9.25 7.90
N THR A 90 -2.41 10.51 7.65
CA THR A 90 -2.52 11.09 6.30
C THR A 90 -1.40 10.67 5.34
N ARG A 91 -0.19 10.50 5.87
CA ARG A 91 1.00 10.01 5.14
C ARG A 91 2.12 9.67 6.13
N PRO A 92 3.08 8.82 5.75
CA PRO A 92 4.33 8.66 6.50
C PRO A 92 5.02 10.01 6.73
N ARG A 93 5.57 10.21 7.93
CA ARG A 93 6.20 11.47 8.35
C ARG A 93 7.59 11.23 8.94
N THR A 94 8.53 12.10 8.63
CA THR A 94 9.81 12.18 9.35
C THR A 94 9.61 12.91 10.69
N PRO A 95 10.55 12.79 11.65
CA PRO A 95 10.51 13.60 12.88
C PRO A 95 10.46 15.11 12.59
N TYR A 96 11.19 15.56 11.56
CA TYR A 96 11.15 16.95 11.11
C TYR A 96 9.73 17.38 10.66
N ASP A 97 9.07 16.57 9.80
CA ASP A 97 7.69 16.83 9.36
C ASP A 97 6.71 16.89 10.55
N LEU A 98 6.90 16.00 11.54
CA LEU A 98 6.04 15.94 12.73
C LEU A 98 6.22 17.18 13.61
N ARG A 99 7.45 17.59 13.91
CA ARG A 99 7.71 18.84 14.64
C ARG A 99 7.06 20.04 13.96
N ALA A 100 7.23 20.16 12.65
CA ALA A 100 6.61 21.26 11.88
C ALA A 100 5.07 21.23 11.90
N THR A 101 4.47 20.04 12.05
CA THR A 101 3.00 19.89 12.04
C THR A 101 2.38 20.04 13.43
N THR A 102 3.04 19.50 14.47
CA THR A 102 2.51 19.43 15.85
C THR A 102 2.99 20.58 16.73
N GLY A 103 4.11 21.21 16.37
CA GLY A 103 4.77 22.24 17.19
C GLY A 103 5.51 21.69 18.41
N LEU A 104 5.64 20.37 18.54
CA LEU A 104 6.36 19.74 19.66
C LEU A 104 7.86 19.97 19.59
N GLY A 105 8.50 20.09 20.76
CA GLY A 105 9.95 20.03 20.91
C GLY A 105 10.48 18.66 20.53
N GLU A 106 11.80 18.55 20.33
CA GLU A 106 12.44 17.30 19.93
C GLU A 106 12.27 16.19 20.98
N ALA A 107 12.60 16.48 22.24
CA ALA A 107 12.48 15.51 23.33
C ALA A 107 11.03 15.08 23.59
N ASP A 108 10.08 16.01 23.51
CA ASP A 108 8.66 15.69 23.70
C ASP A 108 8.14 14.81 22.56
N LEU A 109 8.52 15.12 21.30
CA LEU A 109 8.14 14.30 20.16
C LEU A 109 8.73 12.89 20.26
N ASP A 110 10.00 12.76 20.61
CA ASP A 110 10.65 11.45 20.76
C ASP A 110 9.96 10.61 21.84
N ALA A 111 9.61 11.21 22.98
CA ALA A 111 8.86 10.50 24.02
C ALA A 111 7.49 10.02 23.53
N VAL A 112 6.77 10.86 22.79
CA VAL A 112 5.46 10.50 22.18
C VAL A 112 5.64 9.37 21.17
N LEU A 113 6.62 9.46 20.27
CA LEU A 113 6.85 8.45 19.23
C LEU A 113 7.24 7.10 19.84
N GLN A 114 8.11 7.08 20.83
CA GLN A 114 8.49 5.86 21.54
C GLN A 114 7.30 5.24 22.29
N GLY A 115 6.50 6.04 22.97
CA GLY A 115 5.30 5.56 23.66
C GLY A 115 4.29 4.93 22.70
N LEU A 116 3.99 5.60 21.59
CA LEU A 116 3.08 5.10 20.55
C LEU A 116 3.62 3.85 19.85
N ALA A 117 4.93 3.76 19.63
CA ALA A 117 5.56 2.59 19.04
C ALA A 117 5.57 1.39 20.00
N ALA A 118 5.89 1.61 21.29
CA ALA A 118 5.82 0.58 22.33
C ALA A 118 4.39 0.01 22.49
N ALA A 119 3.39 0.85 22.26
CA ALA A 119 1.98 0.46 22.22
C ALA A 119 1.55 -0.23 20.91
N GLY A 120 2.45 -0.40 19.94
CA GLY A 120 2.14 -1.05 18.64
C GLY A 120 1.24 -0.24 17.73
N LEU A 121 1.08 1.08 17.96
CA LEU A 121 0.22 1.92 17.14
C LEU A 121 0.89 2.42 15.87
N ILE A 122 2.18 2.71 15.99
CA ILE A 122 3.02 3.23 14.91
C ILE A 122 4.31 2.43 14.82
N ARG A 123 4.97 2.54 13.68
CA ARG A 123 6.32 1.97 13.48
C ARG A 123 7.19 2.93 12.71
N ALA A 124 8.50 2.79 12.89
CA ALA A 124 9.51 3.45 12.09
C ALA A 124 9.83 2.60 10.85
N ASP A 125 9.59 3.13 9.66
CA ASP A 125 10.10 2.58 8.41
C ASP A 125 11.50 3.20 8.16
N PRO A 126 12.55 2.40 7.90
CA PRO A 126 13.89 2.92 7.73
C PRO A 126 14.01 3.84 6.51
N ASN A 127 14.88 4.84 6.61
CA ASN A 127 15.26 5.71 5.49
C ASN A 127 16.76 5.51 5.20
N PRO A 128 17.15 4.71 4.21
CA PRO A 128 18.55 4.37 3.96
C PRO A 128 19.44 5.57 3.59
N LEU A 129 18.86 6.67 3.12
CA LEU A 129 19.60 7.88 2.78
C LEU A 129 19.75 8.85 3.97
N ASP A 130 18.99 8.63 5.03
CA ASP A 130 19.00 9.45 6.24
C ASP A 130 18.53 8.59 7.42
N PRO A 131 19.43 7.75 7.99
CA PRO A 131 19.06 6.82 9.06
C PRO A 131 18.49 7.50 10.31
N ASP A 132 18.88 8.74 10.57
CA ASP A 132 18.41 9.53 11.72
C ASP A 132 17.02 10.11 11.54
N ALA A 133 16.48 10.06 10.31
CA ALA A 133 15.14 10.54 9.98
C ALA A 133 14.23 9.44 9.38
N PRO A 134 13.87 8.41 10.16
CA PRO A 134 12.97 7.35 9.71
C PRO A 134 11.59 7.90 9.36
N PHE A 135 10.84 7.15 8.56
CA PHE A 135 9.43 7.46 8.29
C PHE A 135 8.53 6.79 9.31
N TRP A 136 7.87 7.57 10.14
CA TRP A 136 6.84 7.07 11.05
C TRP A 136 5.54 6.81 10.31
N THR A 137 4.97 5.62 10.50
CA THR A 137 3.76 5.16 9.83
C THR A 137 2.77 4.57 10.84
N MET A 138 1.47 4.72 10.57
CA MET A 138 0.43 4.08 11.35
C MET A 138 0.46 2.56 11.10
N ASP A 139 0.57 1.76 12.16
CA ASP A 139 0.59 0.29 12.07
C ASP A 139 -0.73 -0.36 12.50
N HIS A 140 -1.38 0.15 13.54
CA HIS A 140 -2.62 -0.40 14.05
C HIS A 140 -3.83 -0.08 13.15
N ARG A 141 -4.53 -1.11 12.63
CA ARG A 141 -5.59 -0.98 11.61
C ARG A 141 -6.79 -0.17 12.07
N PHE A 142 -7.33 -0.50 13.26
CA PHE A 142 -8.50 0.22 13.78
C PHE A 142 -8.20 1.66 14.12
N VAL A 143 -7.03 1.93 14.70
CA VAL A 143 -6.59 3.30 14.98
C VAL A 143 -6.42 4.07 13.67
N ARG A 144 -5.85 3.44 12.63
CA ARG A 144 -5.75 4.02 11.29
C ARG A 144 -7.14 4.38 10.73
N PHE A 145 -8.09 3.44 10.80
CA PHE A 145 -9.45 3.69 10.32
C PHE A 145 -10.14 4.77 11.14
N HIS A 146 -10.00 4.74 12.46
CA HIS A 146 -10.55 5.77 13.35
C HIS A 146 -10.08 7.17 12.93
N TYR A 147 -8.79 7.42 12.87
CA TYR A 147 -8.26 8.73 12.50
C TYR A 147 -8.51 9.11 11.03
N ALA A 148 -8.55 8.13 10.13
CA ALA A 148 -8.85 8.38 8.72
C ALA A 148 -10.31 8.75 8.48
N MET A 149 -11.26 8.08 9.14
CA MET A 149 -12.66 8.08 8.77
C MET A 149 -13.58 8.57 9.87
N VAL A 150 -13.36 8.13 11.11
CA VAL A 150 -14.32 8.32 12.21
C VAL A 150 -14.07 9.66 12.94
N ALA A 151 -12.86 9.87 13.46
CA ALA A 151 -12.51 11.03 14.27
C ALA A 151 -12.87 12.38 13.62
N PRO A 152 -12.59 12.63 12.33
CA PRO A 152 -12.94 13.90 11.69
C PRO A 152 -14.45 14.18 11.61
N HIS A 153 -15.28 13.15 11.80
CA HIS A 153 -16.73 13.22 11.62
C HIS A 153 -17.50 12.51 12.76
N LEU A 154 -16.85 12.25 13.89
CA LEU A 154 -17.41 11.43 14.97
C LEU A 154 -18.80 11.91 15.42
N ALA A 155 -18.97 13.23 15.62
CA ALA A 155 -20.26 13.77 16.01
C ALA A 155 -21.37 13.54 14.99
N ARG A 156 -21.03 13.44 13.70
CA ARG A 156 -21.99 13.12 12.64
C ARG A 156 -22.30 11.62 12.60
N TRP A 157 -21.28 10.77 12.74
CA TRP A 157 -21.47 9.34 12.82
C TRP A 157 -22.35 8.94 14.00
N ARG A 158 -22.10 9.50 15.19
CA ARG A 158 -22.91 9.25 16.40
C ARG A 158 -24.36 9.71 16.28
N ARG A 159 -24.64 10.71 15.46
CA ARG A 159 -26.02 11.17 15.19
C ARG A 159 -26.73 10.39 14.09
N GLY A 160 -26.16 9.29 13.61
CA GLY A 160 -26.74 8.49 12.54
C GLY A 160 -26.66 9.15 11.14
N TYR A 161 -25.85 10.18 10.97
CA TYR A 161 -25.61 10.81 9.66
C TYR A 161 -24.73 9.92 8.74
N ILE A 162 -24.88 8.60 8.84
CA ILE A 162 -24.28 7.63 7.92
C ILE A 162 -25.12 7.62 6.66
N THR A 163 -25.06 8.69 5.95
CA THR A 163 -25.79 8.82 4.70
C THR A 163 -24.85 8.54 3.55
N ASP A 164 -25.38 8.12 2.43
CA ASP A 164 -24.62 8.02 1.17
C ASP A 164 -23.92 9.33 0.82
N ARG A 165 -24.47 10.45 1.25
CA ARG A 165 -23.85 11.76 1.08
C ARG A 165 -22.53 11.87 1.86
N LEU A 166 -22.51 11.48 3.14
CA LEU A 166 -21.30 11.56 3.97
C LEU A 166 -20.23 10.58 3.44
N TRP A 167 -20.62 9.37 3.08
CA TRP A 167 -19.73 8.40 2.45
C TRP A 167 -19.13 8.93 1.15
N ARG A 168 -19.95 9.48 0.25
CA ARG A 168 -19.43 10.10 -0.98
C ARG A 168 -18.41 11.21 -0.76
N MET A 169 -18.52 11.93 0.36
CA MET A 169 -17.54 12.96 0.74
C MET A 169 -16.25 12.37 1.34
N THR A 170 -16.31 11.18 1.91
CA THR A 170 -15.21 10.61 2.70
C THR A 170 -14.59 9.34 2.12
N HIS A 171 -15.24 8.63 1.18
CA HIS A 171 -14.74 7.35 0.64
C HIS A 171 -13.33 7.45 0.04
N ALA A 172 -12.97 8.60 -0.55
CA ALA A 172 -11.61 8.83 -1.04
C ALA A 172 -10.55 8.81 0.09
N ARG A 173 -10.93 9.09 1.34
CA ARG A 173 -10.07 8.96 2.52
C ARG A 173 -9.86 7.50 2.87
N PHE A 174 -10.91 6.67 2.77
CA PHE A 174 -10.82 5.23 2.97
C PHE A 174 -9.79 4.61 2.00
N ASP A 175 -9.93 4.86 0.72
CA ASP A 175 -8.97 4.38 -0.28
C ASP A 175 -7.55 4.91 -0.02
N ARG A 176 -7.41 6.19 0.28
CA ARG A 176 -6.13 6.87 0.40
C ARG A 176 -5.39 6.54 1.70
N TYR A 177 -6.09 6.48 2.81
CA TYR A 177 -5.47 6.42 4.14
C TYR A 177 -5.62 5.07 4.83
N VAL A 178 -6.53 4.19 4.36
CA VAL A 178 -6.73 2.86 4.90
C VAL A 178 -6.21 1.79 3.94
N CYS A 179 -6.76 1.70 2.73
CA CYS A 179 -6.41 0.62 1.79
C CYS A 179 -5.03 0.81 1.14
N ARG A 180 -4.71 2.02 0.67
CA ARG A 180 -3.44 2.28 -0.03
C ARG A 180 -2.20 1.97 0.81
N PRO A 181 -2.10 2.33 2.10
CA PRO A 181 -0.95 1.94 2.92
C PRO A 181 -0.76 0.44 3.01
N GLU A 182 -1.84 -0.33 3.09
CA GLU A 182 -1.79 -1.79 3.12
C GLU A 182 -1.30 -2.37 1.78
N PHE A 183 -1.80 -1.85 0.67
CA PHE A 183 -1.33 -2.23 -0.66
C PHE A 183 0.15 -1.89 -0.88
N HIS A 184 0.62 -0.75 -0.37
CA HIS A 184 2.04 -0.39 -0.42
C HIS A 184 2.90 -1.34 0.43
N ARG A 185 2.39 -1.79 1.59
CA ARG A 185 3.07 -2.76 2.43
C ARG A 185 3.19 -4.11 1.73
N LEU A 186 2.09 -4.59 1.12
CA LEU A 186 2.08 -5.81 0.33
C LEU A 186 3.09 -5.77 -0.82
N ALA A 187 3.12 -4.65 -1.57
CA ALA A 187 4.04 -4.49 -2.67
C ALA A 187 5.52 -4.48 -2.22
N ARG A 188 5.81 -3.87 -1.07
CA ARG A 188 7.17 -3.90 -0.49
C ARG A 188 7.55 -5.29 0.00
N GLU A 189 6.65 -6.02 0.66
CA GLU A 189 6.89 -7.39 1.09
C GLU A 189 7.09 -8.33 -0.11
N TRP A 190 6.29 -8.13 -1.17
CA TRP A 190 6.46 -8.87 -2.41
C TRP A 190 7.86 -8.64 -3.04
N ALA A 191 8.37 -7.42 -3.01
CA ALA A 191 9.69 -7.11 -3.54
C ALA A 191 10.84 -7.75 -2.72
N LEU A 192 10.61 -8.14 -1.46
CA LEU A 192 11.57 -8.92 -0.65
C LEU A 192 11.68 -10.39 -1.09
N ASN A 193 10.85 -10.88 -2.01
CA ASN A 193 11.02 -12.21 -2.59
C ASN A 193 12.19 -12.28 -3.57
N ASP A 194 12.71 -11.13 -4.01
CA ASP A 194 13.95 -11.08 -4.77
C ASP A 194 15.11 -11.53 -3.87
N PRO A 195 15.86 -12.59 -4.24
CA PRO A 195 16.97 -13.11 -3.42
C PRO A 195 18.08 -12.10 -3.13
N ALA A 196 18.20 -11.08 -3.97
CA ALA A 196 19.17 -10.01 -3.78
C ALA A 196 18.65 -8.90 -2.83
N ALA A 197 17.37 -8.90 -2.46
CA ALA A 197 16.77 -7.90 -1.59
C ALA A 197 16.94 -8.27 -0.12
N ALA A 198 17.66 -7.45 0.63
CA ALA A 198 17.77 -7.55 2.08
C ALA A 198 16.69 -6.74 2.80
N GLN A 199 16.29 -5.60 2.23
CA GLN A 199 15.25 -4.74 2.79
C GLN A 199 14.48 -3.98 1.72
N THR A 200 13.27 -3.54 2.07
CA THR A 200 12.47 -2.64 1.23
C THR A 200 11.99 -1.45 2.04
N THR A 201 12.04 -0.28 1.42
CA THR A 201 11.69 0.98 2.06
C THR A 201 10.88 1.87 1.13
N ARG A 202 10.29 2.90 1.69
CA ARG A 202 9.95 4.11 0.97
C ARG A 202 11.24 4.92 0.79
N LEU A 203 11.41 5.60 -0.33
CA LEU A 203 12.61 6.36 -0.59
C LEU A 203 12.27 7.81 -0.93
N THR A 204 12.99 8.73 -0.30
CA THR A 204 12.93 10.16 -0.61
C THR A 204 14.33 10.65 -0.98
N VAL A 205 14.46 11.20 -2.19
CA VAL A 205 15.73 11.67 -2.74
C VAL A 205 15.67 13.18 -2.92
N PRO A 206 16.71 13.93 -2.51
CA PRO A 206 16.83 15.34 -2.83
C PRO A 206 16.93 15.57 -4.35
N ASP A 207 16.20 16.55 -4.85
CA ASP A 207 16.27 17.01 -6.22
C ASP A 207 16.87 18.42 -6.24
N PRO A 208 18.18 18.57 -6.44
CA PRO A 208 18.86 19.85 -6.36
C PRO A 208 18.42 20.82 -7.47
N ARG A 209 18.01 20.28 -8.63
CA ARG A 209 17.57 21.11 -9.77
C ARG A 209 16.28 21.87 -9.46
N PHE A 210 15.34 21.21 -8.79
CA PHE A 210 14.02 21.79 -8.48
C PHE A 210 13.89 22.18 -7.00
N ARG A 211 14.95 22.04 -6.19
CA ARG A 211 14.99 22.34 -4.76
C ARG A 211 13.82 21.70 -3.99
N GLN A 212 13.55 20.43 -4.28
CA GLN A 212 12.45 19.68 -3.68
C GLN A 212 12.84 18.22 -3.40
N LEU A 213 12.04 17.54 -2.61
CA LEU A 213 12.20 16.12 -2.36
C LEU A 213 11.37 15.30 -3.35
N ARG A 214 11.96 14.24 -3.89
CA ARG A 214 11.28 13.25 -4.75
C ARG A 214 11.10 11.96 -3.98
N THR A 215 9.85 11.57 -3.77
CA THR A 215 9.54 10.33 -3.07
C THR A 215 8.99 9.28 -4.02
N ILE A 216 9.47 8.04 -3.88
CA ILE A 216 8.89 6.83 -4.48
C ILE A 216 8.44 5.88 -3.38
N GLU A 217 7.47 5.04 -3.71
CA GLU A 217 6.77 4.22 -2.72
C GLU A 217 7.52 2.95 -2.37
N LEU A 218 8.48 2.51 -3.22
CA LEU A 218 9.26 1.31 -3.06
C LEU A 218 10.71 1.52 -3.54
N ALA A 219 11.66 1.14 -2.71
CA ALA A 219 13.04 0.87 -3.07
C ALA A 219 13.46 -0.43 -2.38
N ALA A 220 14.00 -1.37 -3.13
CA ALA A 220 14.59 -2.59 -2.61
C ALA A 220 16.11 -2.46 -2.60
N TRP A 221 16.73 -2.89 -1.52
CA TRP A 221 18.15 -2.71 -1.25
C TRP A 221 18.83 -4.05 -1.02
N SER A 222 20.04 -4.21 -1.49
CA SER A 222 20.90 -5.34 -1.18
C SER A 222 21.45 -5.25 0.26
N GLU A 223 22.10 -6.32 0.72
CA GLU A 223 22.86 -6.31 1.99
C GLU A 223 23.98 -5.27 1.99
N THR A 224 24.53 -4.93 0.84
CA THR A 224 25.57 -3.91 0.69
C THR A 224 25.04 -2.49 0.63
N GLY A 225 23.71 -2.30 0.70
CA GLY A 225 23.08 -0.97 0.64
C GLY A 225 22.93 -0.43 -0.78
N GLU A 226 23.08 -1.25 -1.81
CA GLU A 226 22.85 -0.85 -3.19
C GLU A 226 21.36 -1.01 -3.58
N PRO A 227 20.78 -0.05 -4.29
CA PRO A 227 19.40 -0.18 -4.76
C PRO A 227 19.33 -1.18 -5.92
N ILE A 228 18.56 -2.27 -5.73
CA ILE A 228 18.35 -3.34 -6.73
C ILE A 228 17.04 -3.20 -7.48
N ALA A 229 16.05 -2.53 -6.88
CA ALA A 229 14.80 -2.20 -7.54
C ALA A 229 14.21 -0.89 -7.00
N LEU A 230 13.57 -0.13 -7.89
CA LEU A 230 12.84 1.10 -7.58
C LEU A 230 11.41 0.98 -8.10
N GLY A 231 10.42 1.39 -7.32
CA GLY A 231 9.02 1.20 -7.70
C GLY A 231 8.11 2.38 -7.40
N THR A 232 7.11 2.53 -8.26
CA THR A 232 5.96 3.41 -8.02
C THR A 232 4.69 2.59 -7.93
N ILE A 233 3.82 2.92 -6.97
CA ILE A 233 2.65 2.12 -6.63
C ILE A 233 1.39 2.98 -6.75
N ARG A 234 0.34 2.44 -7.39
CA ARG A 234 -0.96 3.09 -7.54
C ARG A 234 -2.09 2.19 -7.05
N TRP A 235 -2.77 2.61 -6.01
CA TRP A 235 -3.99 1.96 -5.52
C TRP A 235 -5.20 2.52 -6.26
N LYS A 236 -5.95 1.66 -6.97
CA LYS A 236 -7.18 1.98 -7.71
C LYS A 236 -7.08 3.05 -8.81
N PHE A 237 -5.97 3.75 -8.94
CA PHE A 237 -5.74 4.72 -10.01
C PHE A 237 -4.92 4.11 -11.14
N GLN A 238 -5.15 4.59 -12.35
CA GLN A 238 -4.34 4.20 -13.49
C GLN A 238 -2.89 4.70 -13.31
N MET A 239 -1.93 3.81 -13.59
CA MET A 239 -0.54 4.17 -13.76
C MET A 239 -0.37 4.77 -15.16
N VAL A 240 0.07 6.03 -15.23
CA VAL A 240 0.28 6.71 -16.50
C VAL A 240 1.77 6.98 -16.74
N GLU A 241 2.16 7.22 -17.99
CA GLU A 241 3.57 7.38 -18.41
C GLU A 241 4.35 8.39 -17.55
N ARG A 242 3.68 9.44 -17.06
CA ARG A 242 4.32 10.44 -16.18
C ARG A 242 4.93 9.83 -14.91
N GLN A 243 4.32 8.76 -14.35
CA GLN A 243 4.86 8.08 -13.18
C GLN A 243 6.14 7.33 -13.54
N LEU A 244 6.19 6.64 -14.67
CA LEU A 244 7.39 5.98 -15.16
C LEU A 244 8.51 7.00 -15.43
N LYS A 245 8.21 8.11 -16.09
CA LYS A 245 9.17 9.21 -16.31
C LYS A 245 9.74 9.74 -14.98
N ARG A 246 8.88 9.89 -13.97
CA ARG A 246 9.30 10.28 -12.62
C ARG A 246 10.19 9.21 -11.97
N LEU A 247 9.84 7.93 -12.09
CA LEU A 247 10.63 6.83 -11.53
C LEU A 247 12.02 6.76 -12.15
N ARG A 248 12.11 6.85 -13.48
CA ARG A 248 13.38 6.97 -14.22
C ARG A 248 14.19 8.20 -13.81
N TYR A 249 13.52 9.33 -13.53
CA TYR A 249 14.19 10.52 -13.05
C TYR A 249 14.79 10.31 -11.65
N VAL A 250 14.08 9.67 -10.74
CA VAL A 250 14.61 9.30 -9.41
C VAL A 250 15.80 8.34 -9.55
N LYS A 251 15.75 7.35 -10.46
CA LYS A 251 16.88 6.46 -10.75
C LYS A 251 18.13 7.27 -11.11
N ARG A 252 18.00 8.27 -11.99
CA ARG A 252 19.13 9.17 -12.36
C ARG A 252 19.63 10.02 -11.18
N LEU A 253 18.75 10.49 -10.29
CA LEU A 253 19.16 11.22 -9.08
C LEU A 253 20.03 10.36 -8.14
N LEU A 254 19.86 9.04 -8.18
CA LEU A 254 20.65 8.06 -7.42
C LEU A 254 21.95 7.66 -8.13
N GLY A 255 22.35 8.32 -9.23
CA GLY A 255 23.54 7.98 -10.00
C GLY A 255 23.31 6.85 -11.02
N ASP A 256 22.06 6.61 -11.39
CA ASP A 256 21.64 5.62 -12.38
C ASP A 256 22.06 4.17 -12.06
N PRO A 257 21.76 3.67 -10.87
CA PRO A 257 22.14 2.32 -10.45
C PRO A 257 21.53 1.25 -11.38
N LYS A 258 22.13 0.07 -11.44
CA LYS A 258 21.55 -1.11 -12.13
C LYS A 258 20.37 -1.67 -11.36
N ALA A 259 19.30 -0.87 -11.24
CA ALA A 259 18.10 -1.21 -10.50
C ALA A 259 16.94 -1.45 -11.47
N ARG A 260 16.13 -2.49 -11.18
CA ARG A 260 14.87 -2.77 -11.87
C ARG A 260 13.85 -1.68 -11.58
N LEU A 261 12.90 -1.49 -12.49
CA LEU A 261 11.82 -0.51 -12.33
C LEU A 261 10.48 -1.25 -12.19
N TYR A 262 9.76 -1.01 -11.10
CA TYR A 262 8.46 -1.62 -10.83
C TYR A 262 7.33 -0.60 -10.95
N CYS A 263 6.41 -0.85 -11.88
CA CYS A 263 5.15 -0.14 -12.01
C CYS A 263 4.02 -1.02 -11.45
N ILE A 264 3.58 -0.75 -10.21
CA ILE A 264 2.63 -1.61 -9.49
C ILE A 264 1.26 -0.94 -9.46
N ALA A 265 0.29 -1.48 -10.19
CA ALA A 265 -1.07 -0.97 -10.26
C ALA A 265 -2.04 -1.99 -10.88
N SER A 266 -3.35 -1.81 -10.62
CA SER A 266 -4.40 -2.62 -11.26
C SER A 266 -4.63 -2.27 -12.72
N ARG A 267 -4.33 -1.03 -13.10
CA ARG A 267 -4.50 -0.51 -14.46
C ARG A 267 -3.28 0.30 -14.85
N VAL A 268 -2.71 -0.03 -15.98
CA VAL A 268 -1.49 0.59 -16.50
C VAL A 268 -1.75 1.07 -17.93
N GLU A 269 -1.20 2.23 -18.27
CA GLU A 269 -1.29 2.81 -19.62
C GLU A 269 -0.44 2.02 -20.62
N ALA A 270 -0.92 1.84 -21.85
CA ALA A 270 -0.22 1.11 -22.90
C ALA A 270 1.22 1.59 -23.12
N ALA A 271 1.47 2.89 -23.04
CA ALA A 271 2.81 3.46 -23.14
C ALA A 271 3.82 2.92 -22.10
N ILE A 272 3.36 2.31 -21.02
CA ILE A 272 4.21 1.65 -20.02
C ILE A 272 4.33 0.15 -20.32
N THR A 273 3.22 -0.51 -20.68
CA THR A 273 3.24 -1.94 -20.99
C THR A 273 4.02 -2.28 -22.24
N ASP A 274 4.06 -1.36 -23.19
CA ASP A 274 4.74 -1.50 -24.48
C ASP A 274 6.17 -0.89 -24.45
N ASP A 275 6.63 -0.43 -23.29
CA ASP A 275 7.96 0.17 -23.14
C ASP A 275 9.04 -0.91 -23.33
N PRO A 276 10.05 -0.70 -24.19
CA PRO A 276 11.06 -1.69 -24.54
C PRO A 276 12.12 -1.94 -23.47
N ASP A 277 12.08 -1.25 -22.34
CA ASP A 277 13.08 -1.38 -21.26
C ASP A 277 12.99 -2.78 -20.61
N PRO A 278 14.01 -3.64 -20.74
CA PRO A 278 14.00 -5.02 -20.21
C PRO A 278 14.00 -5.04 -18.67
N ASP A 279 14.39 -3.94 -18.02
CA ASP A 279 14.41 -3.81 -16.57
C ASP A 279 13.10 -3.21 -16.00
N LEU A 280 12.12 -2.94 -16.87
CA LEU A 280 10.80 -2.45 -16.46
C LEU A 280 9.81 -3.61 -16.30
N PHE A 281 9.17 -3.68 -15.15
CA PHE A 281 8.18 -4.70 -14.81
C PHE A 281 6.86 -4.04 -14.41
N VAL A 282 5.79 -4.52 -15.02
CA VAL A 282 4.40 -4.11 -14.70
C VAL A 282 3.76 -5.20 -13.85
N ILE A 283 3.30 -4.85 -12.65
CA ILE A 283 2.85 -5.81 -11.66
C ILE A 283 1.43 -5.46 -11.20
N GLY A 284 0.50 -6.40 -11.36
CA GLY A 284 -0.87 -6.28 -10.90
C GLY A 284 -1.10 -6.81 -9.47
N PRO A 285 -2.24 -6.46 -8.83
CA PRO A 285 -2.58 -6.96 -7.50
C PRO A 285 -2.64 -8.48 -7.41
N ALA A 286 -3.08 -9.15 -8.47
CA ALA A 286 -3.14 -10.61 -8.52
C ALA A 286 -1.74 -11.25 -8.44
N GLN A 287 -0.73 -10.65 -9.08
CA GLN A 287 0.66 -11.13 -8.99
C GLN A 287 1.24 -10.99 -7.58
N LEU A 288 0.91 -9.89 -6.89
CA LEU A 288 1.34 -9.69 -5.51
C LEU A 288 0.82 -10.76 -4.55
N LEU A 289 -0.35 -11.36 -4.85
CA LEU A 289 -1.02 -12.36 -4.03
C LEU A 289 -0.81 -13.80 -4.53
N ARG A 290 -0.10 -14.06 -5.61
CA ARG A 290 0.16 -15.44 -6.07
C ARG A 290 0.92 -16.24 -5.02
N ARG A 291 0.40 -17.45 -4.74
CA ARG A 291 1.11 -18.48 -3.97
C ARG A 291 2.08 -19.22 -4.87
N GLY A 292 3.27 -19.43 -4.36
CA GLY A 292 4.24 -20.31 -5.00
C GLY A 292 5.03 -19.66 -6.11
N ALA A 293 6.21 -20.17 -6.18
CA ALA A 293 7.30 -19.99 -7.05
C ALA A 293 8.35 -19.01 -6.52
N ASN A 294 9.47 -19.61 -6.38
CA ASN A 294 10.76 -19.11 -6.80
C ASN A 294 10.76 -18.66 -8.30
N GLU A 295 9.62 -18.21 -8.82
CA GLU A 295 9.66 -17.42 -10.03
C GLU A 295 10.25 -16.07 -9.64
N PRO A 296 11.35 -15.68 -10.29
CA PRO A 296 11.89 -14.36 -10.06
C PRO A 296 10.73 -13.37 -10.18
N ALA A 297 10.72 -12.35 -9.32
CA ALA A 297 9.75 -11.27 -9.31
C ALA A 297 9.49 -10.61 -10.68
N ASN A 298 9.92 -11.19 -11.74
CA ASN A 298 10.23 -10.65 -13.06
C ASN A 298 9.58 -11.38 -14.24
N ALA A 299 8.79 -12.43 -14.04
CA ALA A 299 8.03 -12.97 -15.14
C ALA A 299 6.88 -12.01 -15.47
N PRO A 300 6.91 -11.30 -16.61
CA PRO A 300 5.79 -10.47 -17.02
C PRO A 300 4.57 -11.38 -17.23
N GLU A 301 3.43 -11.00 -16.67
CA GLU A 301 2.15 -11.69 -16.85
C GLU A 301 1.66 -11.66 -18.32
N ASN A 302 2.33 -10.90 -19.16
CA ASN A 302 2.07 -10.71 -20.58
C ASN A 302 2.94 -11.61 -21.50
N ALA A 303 3.56 -12.67 -21.00
CA ALA A 303 3.84 -13.77 -21.92
C ALA A 303 2.46 -14.25 -22.39
N PRO A 304 2.08 -14.10 -23.67
CA PRO A 304 0.83 -14.67 -24.15
C PRO A 304 0.91 -16.16 -23.81
N ASN A 305 -0.06 -16.64 -23.05
CA ASN A 305 -0.32 -18.08 -23.02
C ASN A 305 -0.35 -18.47 -24.48
N GLY A 306 0.73 -19.11 -24.92
CA GLY A 306 0.83 -19.65 -26.24
C GLY A 306 -0.18 -20.79 -26.36
N ASP A 307 -1.44 -20.43 -26.50
CA ASP A 307 -2.35 -21.21 -27.30
C ASP A 307 -1.75 -21.21 -28.70
N LEU A 308 -0.85 -22.15 -28.90
CA LEU A 308 -0.48 -22.64 -30.19
C LEU A 308 -1.78 -23.16 -30.83
N HIS A 309 -2.53 -22.27 -31.41
CA HIS A 309 -3.56 -22.61 -32.39
C HIS A 309 -2.88 -23.55 -33.43
N PRO A 310 -3.45 -24.72 -33.71
CA PRO A 310 -2.87 -25.69 -34.62
C PRO A 310 -2.99 -25.32 -36.13
N ILE A 311 -2.92 -24.02 -36.46
CA ILE A 311 -3.03 -23.53 -37.85
C ILE A 311 -1.67 -23.40 -38.53
N SER A 312 -0.55 -23.57 -37.83
CA SER A 312 0.79 -23.53 -38.46
C SER A 312 1.24 -24.82 -39.15
N ARG A 313 0.37 -25.83 -39.30
CA ARG A 313 0.69 -27.08 -40.01
C ARG A 313 0.04 -27.24 -41.36
N LEU A 314 -0.58 -26.22 -41.93
CA LEU A 314 -1.25 -26.34 -43.24
C LEU A 314 -0.69 -25.44 -44.37
N VAL A 315 0.49 -24.87 -44.22
CA VAL A 315 1.16 -24.08 -45.27
C VAL A 315 2.57 -24.66 -45.54
N GLY A 316 2.67 -25.95 -45.73
CA GLY A 316 3.94 -26.61 -46.00
C GLY A 316 3.87 -27.80 -46.94
N ALA A 317 2.76 -28.00 -47.65
CA ALA A 317 2.62 -29.20 -48.49
C ALA A 317 1.82 -28.93 -49.78
N GLU A 318 2.19 -27.86 -50.52
CA GLU A 318 1.76 -27.77 -51.93
C GLU A 318 2.68 -26.82 -52.70
N THR A 319 3.87 -27.29 -53.05
CA THR A 319 4.63 -26.81 -54.21
C THR A 319 5.72 -27.81 -54.53
N ARG A 320 5.28 -29.00 -54.98
CA ARG A 320 6.07 -29.87 -55.86
C ARG A 320 5.13 -30.76 -56.64
N ARG A 321 4.71 -30.26 -57.83
CA ARG A 321 4.47 -31.01 -59.06
C ARG A 321 3.65 -30.08 -59.99
N VAL A 322 4.34 -29.59 -61.00
CA VAL A 322 3.97 -29.75 -62.41
C VAL A 322 5.06 -29.07 -63.23
N GLY A 323 5.59 -29.85 -64.17
CA GLY A 323 6.28 -29.37 -65.34
C GLY A 323 7.73 -29.56 -65.40
#